data_2bedddb7d34b7cd9e40c19c305288491
#
_entry.id   2bedddb7d34b7cd9e40c19c305288491
#
_cell.length_a   1.000
_cell.length_b   1.000
_cell.length_c   1.000
_cell.angle_alpha   90.00
_cell.angle_beta   90.00
_cell.angle_gamma   90.00
#
_symmetry.space_group_name_H-M   'P 1'
#
loop_
_entity.id
_entity.type
_entity.pdbx_description
1 polymer ?
#
loop_
_entity_poly.entity_id
_entity_poly.type
_entity_poly.pdbx_seq_one_letter_code
_entity_poly.pdbx_strand_id
1 'polypeptide(L)'
;MAFTLVIVSFSCTGPIIGTLLVEAAGKSLLAPTMGMLGFALALALPFSLFAMFPSVLKKLPKSGGWMNTFKVTLAFLELALALKFLSVADLAYGWQILDREVFVSLWIVIFSLLGCYLLGFIAFPHDDDDHRKTSVPRLFLAIISLSFAMYMVPGLWGAPLRAISAFAPPMSTQDWVMSSGATTAHSQLPTTNSQYTTMTNNGGQITFTDYEEGMAYAKANNMPVFLDFNGFGCVNCRKMEAAVLSKPEVAEHMHKYVLISLIVDDKTKLDEPIVLEENGKTITIKTIGDKWSYMQRVQYQSNAQPYYVQLDADGNKIVETSYAYDEDIEKFLKWLKY
;
A
#
# COMPACT_ATOMS: atom_id res chain seq x y z
N MET A 1 0.24 22.52 23.00
CA MET A 1 -0.50 21.33 23.48
C MET A 1 -1.75 21.04 22.63
N ALA A 2 -2.74 21.94 22.54
CA ALA A 2 -3.96 21.68 21.75
C ALA A 2 -3.68 21.49 20.24
N PHE A 3 -2.81 22.30 19.67
CA PHE A 3 -2.44 22.21 18.24
C PHE A 3 -1.74 20.88 17.88
N THR A 4 -0.83 20.41 18.72
CA THR A 4 -0.18 19.10 18.55
C THR A 4 -1.16 17.94 18.67
N LEU A 5 -2.13 18.01 19.61
CA LEU A 5 -3.17 17.01 19.74
C LEU A 5 -4.08 16.94 18.51
N VAL A 6 -4.41 18.08 17.91
CA VAL A 6 -5.21 18.12 16.66
C VAL A 6 -4.44 17.52 15.49
N ILE A 7 -3.15 17.85 15.33
CA ILE A 7 -2.32 17.28 14.24
C ILE A 7 -2.19 15.75 14.39
N VAL A 8 -1.90 15.26 15.61
CA VAL A 8 -1.79 13.82 15.89
C VAL A 8 -3.12 13.11 15.63
N SER A 9 -4.24 13.69 16.09
CA SER A 9 -5.57 13.14 15.83
C SER A 9 -5.91 13.10 14.34
N PHE A 10 -5.47 14.12 13.56
CA PHE A 10 -5.70 14.16 12.13
C PHE A 10 -4.87 13.12 11.37
N SER A 11 -3.66 12.82 11.83
CA SER A 11 -2.79 11.81 11.23
C SER A 11 -3.40 10.40 11.30
N CYS A 12 -4.08 10.07 12.41
CA CYS A 12 -4.74 8.75 12.56
C CYS A 12 -6.04 8.64 11.77
N THR A 13 -6.76 9.74 11.55
CA THR A 13 -8.07 9.76 10.89
C THR A 13 -7.98 10.09 9.40
N GLY A 14 -6.89 10.73 8.97
CA GLY A 14 -6.65 11.14 7.58
C GLY A 14 -6.84 10.03 6.55
N PRO A 15 -6.23 8.84 6.71
CA PRO A 15 -6.41 7.73 5.78
C PRO A 15 -7.86 7.26 5.65
N ILE A 16 -8.60 7.22 6.76
CA ILE A 16 -10.02 6.81 6.78
C ILE A 16 -10.88 7.86 6.07
N ILE A 17 -10.67 9.13 6.40
CA ILE A 17 -11.40 10.25 5.78
C ILE A 17 -11.05 10.33 4.29
N GLY A 18 -9.78 10.15 3.93
CA GLY A 18 -9.32 10.16 2.55
C GLY A 18 -9.98 9.08 1.69
N THR A 19 -10.04 7.85 2.16
CA THR A 19 -10.72 6.76 1.45
C THR A 19 -12.21 7.01 1.30
N LEU A 20 -12.89 7.50 2.35
CA LEU A 20 -14.32 7.86 2.30
C LEU A 20 -14.60 9.02 1.32
N LEU A 21 -13.69 10.01 1.23
CA LEU A 21 -13.82 11.11 0.27
C LEU A 21 -13.63 10.65 -1.18
N VAL A 22 -12.69 9.76 -1.43
CA VAL A 22 -12.47 9.18 -2.76
C VAL A 22 -13.69 8.35 -3.18
N GLU A 23 -14.26 7.58 -2.25
CA GLU A 23 -15.47 6.80 -2.48
C GLU A 23 -16.72 7.70 -2.70
N ALA A 24 -16.75 8.87 -2.02
CA ALA A 24 -17.80 9.87 -2.24
C ALA A 24 -17.75 10.53 -3.63
N ALA A 25 -16.57 10.60 -4.25
CA ALA A 25 -16.43 11.07 -5.63
C ALA A 25 -16.94 10.04 -6.66
N GLY A 26 -17.19 8.79 -6.24
CA GLY A 26 -17.86 7.76 -7.03
C GLY A 26 -19.38 7.96 -7.10
N LYS A 27 -20.09 7.06 -7.80
CA LYS A 27 -21.51 7.20 -8.11
C LYS A 27 -22.49 7.00 -6.94
N SER A 28 -22.04 6.59 -5.74
CA SER A 28 -22.92 6.35 -4.60
C SER A 28 -22.59 7.25 -3.41
N LEU A 29 -23.48 8.17 -3.07
CA LEU A 29 -23.34 9.06 -1.90
C LEU A 29 -23.73 8.40 -0.58
N LEU A 30 -24.45 7.27 -0.60
CA LEU A 30 -24.97 6.62 0.61
C LEU A 30 -23.90 5.93 1.43
N ALA A 31 -22.96 5.19 0.83
CA ALA A 31 -21.92 4.46 1.54
C ALA A 31 -20.94 5.41 2.29
N PRO A 32 -20.38 6.47 1.67
CA PRO A 32 -19.53 7.42 2.37
C PRO A 32 -20.23 8.21 3.47
N THR A 33 -21.51 8.60 3.25
CA THR A 33 -22.26 9.36 4.26
C THR A 33 -22.55 8.51 5.51
N MET A 34 -22.93 7.24 5.34
CA MET A 34 -23.11 6.30 6.44
C MET A 34 -21.80 5.99 7.16
N GLY A 35 -20.70 5.84 6.41
CA GLY A 35 -19.37 5.65 6.98
C GLY A 35 -18.91 6.84 7.83
N MET A 36 -19.06 8.08 7.31
CA MET A 36 -18.72 9.30 8.05
C MET A 36 -19.61 9.50 9.28
N LEU A 37 -20.91 9.21 9.18
CA LEU A 37 -21.83 9.32 10.30
C LEU A 37 -21.53 8.28 11.39
N GLY A 38 -21.23 7.04 11.01
CA GLY A 38 -20.78 5.99 11.92
C GLY A 38 -19.50 6.36 12.66
N PHE A 39 -18.51 6.90 11.94
CA PHE A 39 -17.25 7.37 12.49
C PHE A 39 -17.45 8.54 13.48
N ALA A 40 -18.26 9.54 13.11
CA ALA A 40 -18.56 10.68 13.95
C ALA A 40 -19.29 10.25 15.24
N LEU A 41 -20.27 9.34 15.15
CA LEU A 41 -20.97 8.78 16.30
C LEU A 41 -20.03 7.98 17.20
N ALA A 42 -19.16 7.15 16.64
CA ALA A 42 -18.20 6.35 17.40
C ALA A 42 -17.23 7.21 18.22
N LEU A 43 -16.83 8.37 17.67
CA LEU A 43 -16.02 9.35 18.42
C LEU A 43 -16.84 10.18 19.41
N ALA A 44 -18.02 10.64 19.02
CA ALA A 44 -18.83 11.51 19.87
C ALA A 44 -19.37 10.79 21.12
N LEU A 45 -19.72 9.51 21.01
CA LEU A 45 -20.38 8.74 22.06
C LEU A 45 -19.54 8.62 23.35
N PRO A 46 -18.25 8.23 23.34
CA PRO A 46 -17.42 8.21 24.55
C PRO A 46 -17.25 9.60 25.16
N PHE A 47 -17.01 10.63 24.33
CA PHE A 47 -16.82 11.99 24.84
C PHE A 47 -18.10 12.56 25.48
N SER A 48 -19.26 12.34 24.86
CA SER A 48 -20.54 12.77 25.42
C SER A 48 -20.86 12.02 26.73
N LEU A 49 -20.56 10.72 26.83
CA LEU A 49 -20.75 9.93 28.03
C LEU A 49 -19.86 10.47 29.17
N PHE A 50 -18.60 10.77 28.91
CA PHE A 50 -17.70 11.36 29.91
C PHE A 50 -18.09 12.80 30.28
N ALA A 51 -18.65 13.57 29.38
CA ALA A 51 -19.15 14.91 29.66
C ALA A 51 -20.43 14.87 30.55
N MET A 52 -21.31 13.88 30.32
CA MET A 52 -22.53 13.70 31.14
C MET A 52 -22.23 13.16 32.55
N PHE A 53 -21.18 12.36 32.70
CA PHE A 53 -20.85 11.73 33.99
C PHE A 53 -19.43 12.07 34.46
N PRO A 54 -19.14 13.35 34.84
CA PRO A 54 -17.81 13.75 35.29
C PRO A 54 -17.38 13.05 36.60
N SER A 55 -18.32 12.47 37.34
CA SER A 55 -18.04 11.65 38.52
C SER A 55 -17.37 10.31 38.22
N VAL A 56 -17.56 9.77 36.99
CA VAL A 56 -16.88 8.55 36.52
C VAL A 56 -15.40 8.84 36.27
N LEU A 57 -15.08 10.01 35.71
CA LEU A 57 -13.70 10.46 35.53
C LEU A 57 -12.93 10.62 36.87
N LYS A 58 -13.64 11.06 37.93
CA LYS A 58 -13.03 11.18 39.27
C LYS A 58 -12.81 9.84 39.98
N LYS A 59 -13.54 8.80 39.57
CA LYS A 59 -13.40 7.42 40.09
C LYS A 59 -12.43 6.58 39.30
N LEU A 60 -12.02 7.02 38.09
CA LEU A 60 -10.90 6.39 37.38
C LEU A 60 -9.67 6.50 38.29
N PRO A 61 -9.01 5.38 38.65
CA PRO A 61 -7.82 5.42 39.44
C PRO A 61 -6.84 6.37 38.75
N LYS A 62 -6.16 7.23 39.55
CA LYS A 62 -5.12 8.12 39.03
C LYS A 62 -4.20 7.25 38.16
N SER A 63 -4.39 7.35 36.84
CA SER A 63 -3.83 6.45 35.85
C SER A 63 -2.36 6.85 35.62
N GLY A 64 -1.47 6.46 36.57
CA GLY A 64 -0.06 6.66 36.39
C GLY A 64 0.47 5.84 35.21
N GLY A 65 0.99 4.66 35.45
CA GLY A 65 1.78 3.88 34.48
C GLY A 65 1.01 3.36 33.26
N TRP A 66 -0.28 3.02 33.39
CA TRP A 66 -1.04 2.47 32.25
C TRP A 66 -1.25 3.50 31.12
N MET A 67 -1.58 4.73 31.47
CA MET A 67 -1.79 5.80 30.49
C MET A 67 -0.50 6.12 29.73
N ASN A 68 0.65 6.12 30.41
CA ASN A 68 1.91 6.38 29.76
C ASN A 68 2.31 5.23 28.83
N THR A 69 2.14 3.99 29.25
CA THR A 69 2.34 2.80 28.41
C THR A 69 1.49 2.88 27.12
N PHE A 70 0.21 3.29 27.26
CA PHE A 70 -0.68 3.44 26.11
C PHE A 70 -0.20 4.53 25.14
N LYS A 71 0.20 5.70 25.67
CA LYS A 71 0.75 6.81 24.83
C LYS A 71 1.99 6.38 24.07
N VAL A 72 2.93 5.71 24.74
CA VAL A 72 4.18 5.24 24.11
C VAL A 72 3.88 4.18 23.05
N THR A 73 2.97 3.23 23.34
CA THR A 73 2.56 2.22 22.35
C THR A 73 1.97 2.87 21.10
N LEU A 74 1.09 3.86 21.26
CA LEU A 74 0.53 4.60 20.13
C LEU A 74 1.61 5.37 19.36
N ALA A 75 2.59 5.96 20.04
CA ALA A 75 3.70 6.66 19.39
C ALA A 75 4.54 5.72 18.50
N PHE A 76 4.81 4.49 18.94
CA PHE A 76 5.50 3.49 18.11
C PHE A 76 4.66 3.09 16.89
N LEU A 77 3.35 2.91 17.04
CA LEU A 77 2.45 2.62 15.93
C LEU A 77 2.39 3.78 14.93
N GLU A 78 2.32 5.02 15.44
CA GLU A 78 2.34 6.22 14.60
C GLU A 78 3.66 6.34 13.83
N LEU A 79 4.79 6.04 14.46
CA LEU A 79 6.10 6.01 13.79
C LEU A 79 6.13 4.97 12.66
N ALA A 80 5.59 3.77 12.89
CA ALA A 80 5.50 2.74 11.87
C ALA A 80 4.63 3.18 10.68
N LEU A 81 3.49 3.82 10.94
CA LEU A 81 2.62 4.37 9.89
C LEU A 81 3.28 5.55 9.16
N ALA A 82 3.99 6.43 9.86
CA ALA A 82 4.74 7.52 9.24
C ALA A 82 5.77 7.00 8.23
N LEU A 83 6.50 5.94 8.58
CA LEU A 83 7.41 5.26 7.64
C LEU A 83 6.66 4.70 6.43
N LYS A 84 5.45 4.18 6.59
CA LYS A 84 4.64 3.71 5.47
C LYS A 84 4.33 4.85 4.49
N PHE A 85 3.89 6.00 4.98
CA PHE A 85 3.61 7.15 4.11
C PHE A 85 4.88 7.70 3.46
N LEU A 86 5.99 7.71 4.21
CA LEU A 86 7.28 8.12 3.68
C LEU A 86 7.75 7.18 2.56
N SER A 87 7.59 5.87 2.73
CA SER A 87 7.92 4.88 1.70
C SER A 87 7.08 5.04 0.44
N VAL A 88 5.77 5.34 0.56
CA VAL A 88 4.92 5.63 -0.60
C VAL A 88 5.39 6.91 -1.32
N ALA A 89 5.75 7.95 -0.57
CA ALA A 89 6.29 9.17 -1.15
C ALA A 89 7.64 8.92 -1.83
N ASP A 90 8.53 8.17 -1.19
CA ASP A 90 9.83 7.77 -1.72
C ASP A 90 9.71 7.07 -3.09
N LEU A 91 8.82 6.08 -3.18
CA LEU A 91 8.56 5.38 -4.43
C LEU A 91 7.92 6.28 -5.49
N ALA A 92 6.95 7.12 -5.10
CA ALA A 92 6.26 8.00 -6.04
C ALA A 92 7.18 9.08 -6.62
N TYR A 93 8.16 9.56 -5.85
CA TYR A 93 9.15 10.56 -6.30
C TYR A 93 10.45 9.92 -6.83
N GLY A 94 10.61 8.60 -6.75
CA GLY A 94 11.76 7.88 -7.26
C GLY A 94 13.07 8.14 -6.49
N TRP A 95 13.00 8.42 -5.18
CA TRP A 95 14.20 8.66 -4.36
C TRP A 95 14.98 7.38 -4.05
N GLN A 96 14.31 6.22 -4.03
CA GLN A 96 14.91 4.90 -3.80
C GLN A 96 15.73 4.81 -2.49
N ILE A 97 15.22 5.39 -1.42
CA ILE A 97 15.85 5.39 -0.09
C ILE A 97 15.21 4.32 0.79
N LEU A 98 13.89 4.14 0.67
CA LEU A 98 13.08 3.23 1.48
C LEU A 98 12.59 2.03 0.67
N ASP A 99 13.54 1.32 0.08
CA ASP A 99 13.28 0.04 -0.57
C ASP A 99 12.69 -0.98 0.41
N ARG A 100 12.17 -2.08 -0.11
CA ARG A 100 11.42 -3.06 0.68
C ARG A 100 12.22 -3.59 1.87
N GLU A 101 13.52 -3.90 1.69
CA GLU A 101 14.37 -4.39 2.76
C GLU A 101 14.56 -3.36 3.87
N VAL A 102 14.83 -2.10 3.49
CA VAL A 102 15.05 -1.00 4.45
C VAL A 102 13.75 -0.76 5.23
N PHE A 103 12.63 -0.72 4.54
CA PHE A 103 11.31 -0.55 5.17
C PHE A 103 11.01 -1.68 6.17
N VAL A 104 11.16 -2.95 5.75
CA VAL A 104 10.89 -4.11 6.60
C VAL A 104 11.85 -4.17 7.78
N SER A 105 13.14 -3.86 7.57
CA SER A 105 14.13 -3.84 8.67
C SER A 105 13.80 -2.80 9.73
N LEU A 106 13.39 -1.59 9.31
CA LEU A 106 12.97 -0.53 10.23
C LEU A 106 11.70 -0.93 11.01
N TRP A 107 10.75 -1.55 10.37
CA TRP A 107 9.55 -2.06 11.04
C TRP A 107 9.88 -3.15 12.06
N ILE A 108 10.77 -4.10 11.73
CA ILE A 108 11.25 -5.12 12.67
C ILE A 108 11.86 -4.45 13.91
N VAL A 109 12.70 -3.44 13.72
CA VAL A 109 13.34 -2.71 14.83
C VAL A 109 12.29 -1.98 15.68
N ILE A 110 11.34 -1.27 15.06
CA ILE A 110 10.28 -0.53 15.77
C ILE A 110 9.43 -1.48 16.64
N PHE A 111 8.95 -2.58 16.07
CA PHE A 111 8.12 -3.53 16.83
C PHE A 111 8.93 -4.33 17.86
N SER A 112 10.21 -4.59 17.63
CA SER A 112 11.11 -5.19 18.61
C SER A 112 11.36 -4.25 19.79
N LEU A 113 11.63 -2.97 19.54
CA LEU A 113 11.79 -1.95 20.57
C LEU A 113 10.49 -1.75 21.37
N LEU A 114 9.34 -1.74 20.71
CA LEU A 114 8.04 -1.71 21.39
C LEU A 114 7.86 -2.91 22.31
N GLY A 115 8.20 -4.12 21.83
CA GLY A 115 8.17 -5.33 22.65
C GLY A 115 9.09 -5.25 23.87
N CYS A 116 10.32 -4.78 23.70
CA CYS A 116 11.27 -4.55 24.77
C CYS A 116 10.77 -3.50 25.79
N TYR A 117 10.16 -2.43 25.31
CA TYR A 117 9.53 -1.42 26.17
C TYR A 117 8.39 -2.01 27.00
N LEU A 118 7.51 -2.78 26.39
CA LEU A 118 6.38 -3.41 27.07
C LEU A 118 6.82 -4.45 28.11
N LEU A 119 7.96 -5.14 27.88
CA LEU A 119 8.58 -6.04 28.87
C LEU A 119 9.29 -5.31 30.01
N GLY A 120 9.46 -3.97 29.90
CA GLY A 120 10.13 -3.16 30.92
C GLY A 120 11.66 -3.13 30.82
N PHE A 121 12.25 -3.61 29.70
CA PHE A 121 13.71 -3.49 29.47
C PHE A 121 14.12 -2.05 29.14
N ILE A 122 13.22 -1.26 28.56
CA ILE A 122 13.44 0.13 28.22
C ILE A 122 12.47 0.97 29.06
N ALA A 123 12.97 2.01 29.70
CA ALA A 123 12.16 2.97 30.46
C ALA A 123 12.43 4.39 29.95
N PHE A 124 11.38 5.18 29.80
CA PHE A 124 11.48 6.59 29.44
C PHE A 124 11.41 7.48 30.70
N PRO A 125 11.90 8.73 30.63
CA PRO A 125 12.01 9.61 31.80
C PRO A 125 10.67 9.94 32.52
N HIS A 126 9.56 9.67 31.88
CA HIS A 126 8.20 9.91 32.43
C HIS A 126 7.48 8.61 32.80
N ASP A 127 8.19 7.48 32.81
CA ASP A 127 7.63 6.23 33.27
C ASP A 127 7.70 6.17 34.81
N ASP A 128 6.63 5.64 35.43
CA ASP A 128 6.58 5.44 36.88
C ASP A 128 7.58 4.36 37.30
N ASP A 129 8.03 4.39 38.56
CA ASP A 129 8.95 3.39 39.15
C ASP A 129 8.42 1.95 39.05
N ASP A 130 7.10 1.79 38.91
CA ASP A 130 6.42 0.50 38.73
C ASP A 130 6.50 -0.04 37.27
N HIS A 131 7.11 0.71 36.34
CA HIS A 131 7.25 0.32 34.92
C HIS A 131 8.06 -0.98 34.75
N ARG A 132 8.97 -1.29 35.67
CA ARG A 132 9.75 -2.54 35.67
C ARG A 132 8.92 -3.78 36.01
N LYS A 133 7.73 -3.61 36.62
CA LYS A 133 6.82 -4.73 36.90
C LYS A 133 5.88 -4.91 35.71
N THR A 134 6.08 -5.99 34.97
CA THR A 134 5.24 -6.31 33.81
C THR A 134 3.89 -6.82 34.27
N SER A 135 2.83 -6.10 33.96
CA SER A 135 1.45 -6.59 34.17
C SER A 135 1.04 -7.57 33.08
N VAL A 136 0.09 -8.46 33.40
CA VAL A 136 -0.38 -9.49 32.44
C VAL A 136 -0.80 -8.90 31.07
N PRO A 137 -1.58 -7.81 30.99
CA PRO A 137 -1.95 -7.21 29.69
C PRO A 137 -0.73 -6.70 28.91
N ARG A 138 0.27 -6.11 29.60
CA ARG A 138 1.52 -5.65 28.96
C ARG A 138 2.33 -6.80 28.39
N LEU A 139 2.38 -7.94 29.10
CA LEU A 139 3.04 -9.15 28.64
C LEU A 139 2.40 -9.68 27.35
N PHE A 140 1.07 -9.74 27.28
CA PHE A 140 0.37 -10.16 26.05
C PHE A 140 0.67 -9.22 24.88
N LEU A 141 0.64 -7.90 25.07
CA LEU A 141 0.99 -6.94 24.04
C LEU A 141 2.44 -7.07 23.59
N ALA A 142 3.37 -7.34 24.52
CA ALA A 142 4.78 -7.59 24.20
C ALA A 142 4.95 -8.84 23.34
N ILE A 143 4.27 -9.93 23.68
CA ILE A 143 4.29 -11.18 22.89
C ILE A 143 3.76 -10.92 21.48
N ILE A 144 2.64 -10.20 21.34
CA ILE A 144 2.07 -9.86 20.04
C ILE A 144 3.08 -9.04 19.22
N SER A 145 3.68 -8.00 19.82
CA SER A 145 4.65 -7.13 19.14
C SER A 145 5.90 -7.89 18.68
N LEU A 146 6.47 -8.73 19.54
CA LEU A 146 7.66 -9.54 19.21
C LEU A 146 7.34 -10.63 18.19
N SER A 147 6.18 -11.29 18.31
CA SER A 147 5.73 -12.28 17.31
C SER A 147 5.53 -11.64 15.94
N PHE A 148 5.00 -10.42 15.90
CA PHE A 148 4.85 -9.66 14.67
C PHE A 148 6.21 -9.28 14.08
N ALA A 149 7.17 -8.84 14.89
CA ALA A 149 8.54 -8.58 14.46
C ALA A 149 9.20 -9.84 13.87
N MET A 150 9.08 -10.99 14.54
CA MET A 150 9.60 -12.28 14.04
C MET A 150 8.91 -12.73 12.74
N TYR A 151 7.61 -12.49 12.60
CA TYR A 151 6.88 -12.78 11.36
C TYR A 151 7.44 -12.00 10.15
N MET A 152 7.95 -10.80 10.37
CA MET A 152 8.51 -9.97 9.30
C MET A 152 9.93 -10.38 8.88
N VAL A 153 10.68 -11.10 9.71
CA VAL A 153 12.08 -11.48 9.44
C VAL A 153 12.27 -12.22 8.10
N PRO A 154 11.44 -13.21 7.71
CA PRO A 154 11.56 -13.86 6.41
C PRO A 154 11.36 -12.89 5.22
N GLY A 155 10.65 -11.78 5.43
CA GLY A 155 10.44 -10.75 4.40
C GLY A 155 11.72 -10.06 3.93
N LEU A 156 12.78 -10.06 4.75
CA LEU A 156 14.10 -9.53 4.38
C LEU A 156 14.75 -10.34 3.25
N TRP A 157 14.38 -11.61 3.10
CA TRP A 157 14.88 -12.51 2.05
C TRP A 157 13.87 -12.75 0.92
N GLY A 158 12.86 -11.88 0.79
CA GLY A 158 11.89 -11.94 -0.31
C GLY A 158 10.68 -12.84 -0.06
N ALA A 159 10.46 -13.32 1.16
CA ALA A 159 9.24 -14.07 1.45
C ALA A 159 7.99 -13.16 1.34
N PRO A 160 6.88 -13.66 0.74
CA PRO A 160 5.64 -12.91 0.65
C PRO A 160 4.99 -12.77 2.04
N LEU A 161 4.99 -11.56 2.57
CA LEU A 161 4.42 -11.23 3.88
C LEU A 161 2.93 -10.90 3.73
N ARG A 162 2.06 -11.91 3.66
CA ARG A 162 0.62 -11.74 3.40
C ARG A 162 -0.08 -10.83 4.41
N ALA A 163 0.25 -10.95 5.71
CA ALA A 163 -0.40 -10.17 6.76
C ALA A 163 -0.10 -8.66 6.68
N ILE A 164 1.04 -8.28 6.09
CA ILE A 164 1.46 -6.87 5.94
C ILE A 164 1.59 -6.43 4.48
N SER A 165 1.12 -7.23 3.53
CA SER A 165 1.21 -6.91 2.10
C SER A 165 0.65 -5.53 1.76
N ALA A 166 -0.43 -5.11 2.43
CA ALA A 166 -1.04 -3.79 2.29
C ALA A 166 -0.14 -2.62 2.73
N PHE A 167 0.85 -2.89 3.59
CA PHE A 167 1.71 -1.87 4.17
C PHE A 167 3.13 -1.88 3.58
N ALA A 168 3.64 -3.06 3.24
CA ALA A 168 4.98 -3.20 2.68
C ALA A 168 5.06 -2.64 1.24
N PRO A 169 6.21 -2.08 0.84
CA PRO A 169 6.48 -1.74 -0.55
C PRO A 169 6.33 -2.94 -1.50
N PRO A 170 6.16 -2.69 -2.82
CA PRO A 170 6.08 -3.74 -3.82
C PRO A 170 7.29 -4.70 -3.77
N MET A 171 7.08 -5.96 -4.16
CA MET A 171 8.18 -6.93 -4.26
C MET A 171 9.22 -6.53 -5.30
N SER A 172 8.84 -5.74 -6.30
CA SER A 172 9.73 -5.24 -7.35
C SER A 172 10.82 -4.27 -6.86
N THR A 173 10.65 -3.71 -5.65
CA THR A 173 11.66 -2.81 -5.04
C THR A 173 12.64 -3.55 -4.14
N GLN A 174 12.64 -4.86 -4.15
CA GLN A 174 13.54 -5.67 -3.35
C GLN A 174 14.79 -6.04 -4.15
N ASP A 175 15.96 -5.59 -3.68
CA ASP A 175 17.24 -5.83 -4.34
C ASP A 175 17.73 -7.26 -4.16
N TRP A 176 17.36 -7.90 -3.05
CA TRP A 176 17.91 -9.20 -2.70
C TRP A 176 16.84 -10.23 -2.37
N VAL A 177 16.72 -11.24 -3.24
CA VAL A 177 15.79 -12.36 -3.07
C VAL A 177 16.57 -13.67 -2.96
N MET A 178 16.52 -14.35 -1.81
CA MET A 178 17.01 -15.73 -1.70
C MET A 178 15.97 -16.67 -2.28
N SER A 179 16.00 -16.86 -3.60
CA SER A 179 15.18 -17.87 -4.26
C SER A 179 15.93 -19.19 -4.34
N SER A 180 15.39 -20.24 -3.71
CA SER A 180 15.84 -21.61 -3.93
C SER A 180 15.44 -22.03 -5.36
N GLY A 181 16.34 -21.91 -6.31
CA GLY A 181 16.29 -22.64 -7.57
C GLY A 181 15.70 -21.97 -8.79
N ALA A 182 15.46 -20.66 -8.80
CA ALA A 182 15.24 -19.93 -10.05
C ALA A 182 16.33 -18.89 -10.20
N THR A 183 17.03 -18.93 -11.33
CA THR A 183 18.06 -17.96 -11.70
C THR A 183 17.41 -16.58 -11.79
N THR A 184 17.46 -15.82 -10.70
CA THR A 184 17.11 -14.42 -10.72
C THR A 184 18.23 -13.69 -11.44
N ALA A 185 18.04 -13.38 -12.71
CA ALA A 185 18.76 -12.32 -13.32
C ALA A 185 18.46 -11.05 -12.52
N HIS A 186 19.46 -10.54 -11.80
CA HIS A 186 19.44 -9.22 -11.19
C HIS A 186 19.05 -8.22 -12.26
N SER A 187 17.82 -7.74 -12.21
CA SER A 187 17.50 -6.46 -12.84
C SER A 187 18.02 -5.40 -11.89
N GLN A 188 19.31 -5.05 -12.03
CA GLN A 188 19.76 -3.75 -11.59
C GLN A 188 18.88 -2.74 -12.30
N LEU A 189 18.14 -1.93 -11.54
CA LEU A 189 17.65 -0.67 -12.07
C LEU A 189 18.89 0.06 -12.61
N PRO A 190 18.91 0.45 -13.88
CA PRO A 190 19.96 1.32 -14.36
C PRO A 190 19.76 2.68 -13.69
N THR A 191 20.58 2.97 -12.70
CA THR A 191 20.87 4.34 -12.33
C THR A 191 21.54 4.98 -13.53
N THR A 192 20.80 5.69 -14.32
CA THR A 192 21.15 6.88 -15.09
C THR A 192 20.19 7.05 -16.25
N ASN A 193 19.49 8.19 -16.29
CA ASN A 193 18.96 8.87 -17.48
C ASN A 193 18.77 7.97 -18.73
N SER A 194 17.87 7.02 -18.64
CA SER A 194 17.36 6.32 -19.81
C SER A 194 15.88 6.07 -19.58
N GLN A 195 15.11 6.83 -20.33
CA GLN A 195 13.70 6.64 -20.65
C GLN A 195 13.39 5.26 -21.23
N TYR A 196 13.79 4.17 -20.61
CA TYR A 196 13.54 2.85 -21.21
C TYR A 196 13.22 1.81 -20.13
N THR A 197 12.01 1.41 -20.14
CA THR A 197 11.38 0.12 -19.96
C THR A 197 12.30 -0.95 -19.42
N THR A 198 12.14 -1.20 -18.16
CA THR A 198 12.73 -2.35 -17.51
C THR A 198 11.87 -3.57 -17.84
N MET A 199 12.36 -4.44 -18.74
CA MET A 199 11.84 -5.80 -18.80
C MET A 199 12.23 -6.52 -17.53
N THR A 200 11.33 -6.62 -16.58
CA THR A 200 11.53 -7.41 -15.37
C THR A 200 11.01 -8.82 -15.63
N ASN A 201 11.90 -9.78 -15.76
CA ASN A 201 11.54 -11.20 -15.81
C ASN A 201 11.30 -11.71 -14.39
N ASN A 202 10.11 -11.49 -13.83
CA ASN A 202 9.68 -12.17 -12.62
C ASN A 202 9.31 -13.62 -12.96
N GLY A 203 10.25 -14.55 -12.77
CA GLY A 203 10.00 -15.98 -13.01
C GLY A 203 9.63 -16.35 -14.46
N GLY A 204 10.08 -15.55 -15.46
CA GLY A 204 9.75 -15.78 -16.88
C GLY A 204 8.59 -14.89 -17.40
N GLN A 205 7.96 -14.08 -16.56
CA GLN A 205 6.93 -13.13 -16.97
C GLN A 205 7.58 -11.90 -17.64
N ILE A 206 7.14 -11.57 -18.85
CA ILE A 206 7.58 -10.37 -19.57
C ILE A 206 6.73 -9.19 -19.10
N THR A 207 7.38 -8.18 -18.51
CA THR A 207 6.68 -7.03 -17.90
C THR A 207 7.23 -5.71 -18.45
N PHE A 208 6.33 -4.81 -18.81
CA PHE A 208 6.62 -3.43 -19.24
C PHE A 208 5.94 -2.43 -18.29
N THR A 209 6.57 -1.26 -18.15
CA THR A 209 6.02 -0.12 -17.39
C THR A 209 5.56 1.02 -18.30
N ASP A 210 5.81 0.91 -19.60
CA ASP A 210 5.32 1.81 -20.63
C ASP A 210 4.36 1.09 -21.57
N TYR A 211 3.26 1.76 -21.91
CA TYR A 211 2.20 1.17 -22.73
C TYR A 211 2.63 0.95 -24.17
N GLU A 212 3.25 1.96 -24.77
CA GLU A 212 3.62 1.95 -26.18
C GLU A 212 4.66 0.84 -26.47
N GLU A 213 5.65 0.70 -25.58
CA GLU A 213 6.69 -0.33 -25.73
C GLU A 213 6.14 -1.74 -25.48
N GLY A 214 5.32 -1.90 -24.45
CA GLY A 214 4.67 -3.18 -24.16
C GLY A 214 3.78 -3.64 -25.32
N MET A 215 3.01 -2.73 -25.90
CA MET A 215 2.17 -3.02 -27.08
C MET A 215 3.01 -3.32 -28.32
N ALA A 216 4.10 -2.60 -28.55
CA ALA A 216 5.03 -2.88 -29.67
C ALA A 216 5.62 -4.29 -29.55
N TYR A 217 6.04 -4.68 -28.35
CA TYR A 217 6.53 -6.03 -28.09
C TYR A 217 5.46 -7.09 -28.30
N ALA A 218 4.26 -6.88 -27.76
CA ALA A 218 3.13 -7.80 -27.89
C ALA A 218 2.75 -8.01 -29.36
N LYS A 219 2.74 -6.94 -30.15
CA LYS A 219 2.47 -6.98 -31.59
C LYS A 219 3.54 -7.74 -32.35
N ALA A 220 4.81 -7.48 -32.06
CA ALA A 220 5.93 -8.15 -32.72
C ALA A 220 5.95 -9.68 -32.47
N ASN A 221 5.46 -10.12 -31.29
CA ASN A 221 5.44 -11.51 -30.89
C ASN A 221 4.05 -12.16 -31.00
N ASN A 222 3.03 -11.42 -31.45
CA ASN A 222 1.64 -11.86 -31.53
C ASN A 222 1.11 -12.43 -30.20
N MET A 223 1.42 -11.75 -29.10
CA MET A 223 1.04 -12.15 -27.74
C MET A 223 -0.10 -11.29 -27.21
N PRO A 224 -1.02 -11.86 -26.42
CA PRO A 224 -2.02 -11.05 -25.71
C PRO A 224 -1.38 -10.22 -24.60
N VAL A 225 -2.03 -9.13 -24.23
CA VAL A 225 -1.59 -8.20 -23.22
C VAL A 225 -2.49 -8.23 -21.99
N PHE A 226 -1.87 -8.31 -20.82
CA PHE A 226 -2.52 -8.07 -19.54
C PHE A 226 -2.12 -6.66 -19.08
N LEU A 227 -3.06 -5.73 -19.18
CA LEU A 227 -2.87 -4.33 -18.79
C LEU A 227 -3.33 -4.17 -17.34
N ASP A 228 -2.44 -3.69 -16.48
CA ASP A 228 -2.64 -3.46 -15.05
C ASP A 228 -2.46 -1.98 -14.72
N PHE A 229 -3.54 -1.29 -14.35
CA PHE A 229 -3.47 0.04 -13.75
C PHE A 229 -3.27 -0.10 -12.26
N ASN A 230 -2.10 0.28 -11.80
CA ASN A 230 -1.58 0.06 -10.46
C ASN A 230 -1.14 1.38 -9.81
N GLY A 231 -0.74 1.33 -8.52
CA GLY A 231 -0.18 2.48 -7.81
C GLY A 231 0.76 2.05 -6.69
N PHE A 232 1.77 2.85 -6.40
CA PHE A 232 2.70 2.61 -5.28
C PHE A 232 1.95 2.65 -3.93
N GLY A 233 1.00 3.58 -3.79
CA GLY A 233 0.14 3.69 -2.61
C GLY A 233 -1.06 2.76 -2.56
N CYS A 234 -1.30 1.97 -3.60
CA CYS A 234 -2.49 1.18 -3.77
C CYS A 234 -2.51 -0.08 -2.89
N VAL A 235 -3.21 -0.01 -1.76
CA VAL A 235 -3.38 -1.14 -0.82
C VAL A 235 -4.06 -2.34 -1.48
N ASN A 236 -5.10 -2.12 -2.28
CA ASN A 236 -5.84 -3.18 -2.96
C ASN A 236 -4.99 -3.89 -4.02
N CYS A 237 -4.09 -3.15 -4.70
CA CYS A 237 -3.14 -3.73 -5.65
C CYS A 237 -2.19 -4.72 -4.93
N ARG A 238 -1.62 -4.30 -3.79
CA ARG A 238 -0.75 -5.17 -2.95
C ARG A 238 -1.48 -6.42 -2.46
N LYS A 239 -2.77 -6.29 -2.11
CA LYS A 239 -3.59 -7.44 -1.72
C LYS A 239 -3.83 -8.40 -2.89
N MET A 240 -4.18 -7.88 -4.08
CA MET A 240 -4.35 -8.71 -5.27
C MET A 240 -3.06 -9.44 -5.65
N GLU A 241 -1.93 -8.76 -5.62
CA GLU A 241 -0.61 -9.38 -5.87
C GLU A 241 -0.35 -10.54 -4.90
N ALA A 242 -0.59 -10.32 -3.59
CA ALA A 242 -0.31 -11.33 -2.58
C ALA A 242 -1.35 -12.48 -2.52
N ALA A 243 -2.63 -12.19 -2.79
CA ALA A 243 -3.72 -13.15 -2.64
C ALA A 243 -4.04 -13.92 -3.92
N VAL A 244 -3.94 -13.26 -5.08
CA VAL A 244 -4.38 -13.80 -6.37
C VAL A 244 -3.22 -13.97 -7.34
N LEU A 245 -2.50 -12.90 -7.70
CA LEU A 245 -1.48 -12.95 -8.76
C LEU A 245 -0.27 -13.82 -8.39
N SER A 246 0.05 -13.97 -7.09
CA SER A 246 1.13 -14.84 -6.61
C SER A 246 0.78 -16.33 -6.60
N LYS A 247 -0.44 -16.72 -6.98
CA LYS A 247 -0.84 -18.12 -6.99
C LYS A 247 -0.26 -18.86 -8.19
N PRO A 248 0.30 -20.08 -8.03
CA PRO A 248 0.90 -20.81 -9.14
C PRO A 248 -0.06 -21.01 -10.32
N GLU A 249 -1.32 -21.33 -10.04
CA GLU A 249 -2.38 -21.51 -11.04
C GLU A 249 -2.68 -20.25 -11.84
N VAL A 250 -2.61 -19.06 -11.21
CA VAL A 250 -2.77 -17.77 -11.88
C VAL A 250 -1.49 -17.43 -12.65
N ALA A 251 -0.32 -17.62 -12.05
CA ALA A 251 0.97 -17.34 -12.67
C ALA A 251 1.16 -18.13 -13.97
N GLU A 252 0.74 -19.41 -14.02
CA GLU A 252 0.79 -20.25 -15.23
C GLU A 252 0.00 -19.62 -16.39
N HIS A 253 -1.20 -19.08 -16.11
CA HIS A 253 -1.98 -18.35 -17.12
C HIS A 253 -1.35 -17.03 -17.49
N MET A 254 -0.82 -16.27 -16.51
CA MET A 254 -0.23 -14.97 -16.74
C MET A 254 1.01 -15.01 -17.64
N HIS A 255 1.79 -16.10 -17.61
CA HIS A 255 2.96 -16.27 -18.52
C HIS A 255 2.61 -16.26 -20.02
N LYS A 256 1.37 -16.44 -20.36
CA LYS A 256 0.90 -16.36 -21.77
C LYS A 256 0.69 -14.92 -22.23
N TYR A 257 0.68 -13.97 -21.32
CA TYR A 257 0.47 -12.55 -21.60
C TYR A 257 1.77 -11.75 -21.50
N VAL A 258 1.83 -10.67 -22.24
CA VAL A 258 2.74 -9.54 -21.95
C VAL A 258 2.08 -8.73 -20.84
N LEU A 259 2.73 -8.57 -19.70
CA LEU A 259 2.23 -7.73 -18.59
C LEU A 259 2.65 -6.28 -18.84
N ILE A 260 1.68 -5.38 -18.88
CA ILE A 260 1.93 -3.93 -18.89
C ILE A 260 1.38 -3.34 -17.61
N SER A 261 2.26 -2.95 -16.68
CA SER A 261 1.89 -2.39 -15.38
C SER A 261 2.09 -0.87 -15.38
N LEU A 262 1.00 -0.13 -15.37
CA LEU A 262 0.98 1.33 -15.48
C LEU A 262 0.71 1.94 -14.11
N ILE A 263 1.72 2.62 -13.56
CA ILE A 263 1.67 3.22 -12.23
C ILE A 263 1.04 4.62 -12.32
N VAL A 264 -0.18 4.76 -11.82
CA VAL A 264 -0.97 6.01 -11.94
C VAL A 264 -0.61 7.10 -10.93
N ASP A 265 0.15 6.78 -9.91
CA ASP A 265 0.60 7.73 -8.87
C ASP A 265 2.10 8.05 -8.96
N ASP A 266 2.77 7.67 -10.05
CA ASP A 266 4.16 8.00 -10.35
C ASP A 266 4.32 9.52 -10.57
N LYS A 267 5.19 10.16 -9.78
CA LYS A 267 5.46 11.60 -9.84
C LYS A 267 6.70 11.95 -10.68
N THR A 268 7.28 10.98 -11.35
CA THR A 268 8.35 11.20 -12.32
C THR A 268 7.85 12.14 -13.41
N LYS A 269 8.58 13.23 -13.64
CA LYS A 269 8.20 14.24 -14.63
C LYS A 269 8.39 13.72 -16.04
N LEU A 270 7.47 14.06 -16.92
CA LEU A 270 7.66 13.90 -18.36
C LEU A 270 8.70 14.93 -18.83
N ASP A 271 9.50 14.58 -19.84
CA ASP A 271 10.47 15.50 -20.45
C ASP A 271 9.77 16.72 -21.04
N GLU A 272 8.63 16.51 -21.69
CA GLU A 272 7.75 17.55 -22.19
C GLU A 272 6.34 17.37 -21.66
N PRO A 273 5.74 18.39 -20.99
CA PRO A 273 4.35 18.33 -20.55
C PRO A 273 3.39 18.22 -21.74
N ILE A 274 2.45 17.28 -21.67
CA ILE A 274 1.43 17.11 -22.69
C ILE A 274 0.25 18.04 -22.37
N VAL A 275 -0.08 18.94 -23.29
CA VAL A 275 -1.20 19.86 -23.16
C VAL A 275 -2.36 19.38 -24.05
N LEU A 276 -3.51 19.12 -23.42
CA LEU A 276 -4.70 18.63 -24.09
C LEU A 276 -5.89 19.57 -23.84
N GLU A 277 -6.76 19.70 -24.80
CA GLU A 277 -8.04 20.40 -24.62
C GLU A 277 -9.17 19.39 -24.50
N GLU A 278 -9.85 19.39 -23.36
CA GLU A 278 -11.00 18.53 -23.10
C GLU A 278 -12.18 19.38 -22.59
N ASN A 279 -13.31 19.35 -23.30
CA ASN A 279 -14.52 20.09 -22.93
C ASN A 279 -14.30 21.62 -22.73
N GLY A 280 -13.41 22.23 -23.51
CA GLY A 280 -13.08 23.66 -23.41
C GLY A 280 -12.19 24.01 -22.20
N LYS A 281 -11.60 23.01 -21.56
CA LYS A 281 -10.59 23.19 -20.49
C LYS A 281 -9.25 22.65 -20.94
N THR A 282 -8.21 23.41 -20.68
CA THR A 282 -6.84 22.97 -20.91
C THR A 282 -6.39 22.08 -19.75
N ILE A 283 -6.05 20.82 -20.05
CA ILE A 283 -5.47 19.85 -19.12
C ILE A 283 -3.99 19.73 -19.44
N THR A 284 -3.13 19.90 -18.43
CA THR A 284 -1.69 19.72 -18.57
C THR A 284 -1.27 18.46 -17.82
N ILE A 285 -0.78 17.47 -18.55
CA ILE A 285 -0.20 16.22 -18.03
C ILE A 285 1.30 16.48 -17.81
N LYS A 286 1.77 16.36 -16.56
CA LYS A 286 3.14 16.71 -16.17
C LYS A 286 3.98 15.52 -15.74
N THR A 287 3.35 14.44 -15.33
CA THR A 287 4.03 13.25 -14.79
C THR A 287 3.61 11.98 -15.53
N ILE A 288 4.41 10.93 -15.38
CA ILE A 288 4.12 9.61 -15.94
C ILE A 288 2.77 9.10 -15.38
N GLY A 289 2.56 9.23 -14.07
CA GLY A 289 1.30 8.83 -13.45
C GLY A 289 0.10 9.61 -13.95
N ASP A 290 0.25 10.94 -14.20
CA ASP A 290 -0.82 11.74 -14.80
C ASP A 290 -1.18 11.22 -16.22
N LYS A 291 -0.17 10.80 -17.02
CA LYS A 291 -0.36 10.19 -18.37
C LYS A 291 -1.22 8.93 -18.28
N TRP A 292 -0.86 8.01 -17.38
CA TRP A 292 -1.58 6.73 -17.23
C TRP A 292 -2.96 6.91 -16.59
N SER A 293 -3.07 7.79 -15.62
CA SER A 293 -4.36 8.13 -15.00
C SER A 293 -5.32 8.74 -16.02
N TYR A 294 -4.82 9.63 -16.89
CA TYR A 294 -5.61 10.22 -17.98
C TYR A 294 -6.04 9.14 -18.99
N MET A 295 -5.13 8.28 -19.42
CA MET A 295 -5.44 7.16 -20.32
C MET A 295 -6.51 6.25 -19.73
N GLN A 296 -6.39 5.85 -18.45
CA GLN A 296 -7.37 5.02 -17.77
C GLN A 296 -8.76 5.66 -17.77
N ARG A 297 -8.83 6.96 -17.44
CA ARG A 297 -10.07 7.70 -17.37
C ARG A 297 -10.76 7.83 -18.74
N VAL A 298 -9.99 8.13 -19.79
CA VAL A 298 -10.54 8.41 -21.11
C VAL A 298 -10.89 7.13 -21.88
N GLN A 299 -9.98 6.16 -21.90
CA GLN A 299 -10.16 4.93 -22.68
C GLN A 299 -11.04 3.89 -21.98
N TYR A 300 -10.94 3.80 -20.64
CA TYR A 300 -11.62 2.76 -19.86
C TYR A 300 -12.72 3.31 -18.94
N GLN A 301 -12.91 4.64 -18.90
CA GLN A 301 -13.93 5.32 -18.07
C GLN A 301 -13.86 4.91 -16.59
N SER A 302 -12.67 4.65 -16.11
CA SER A 302 -12.38 4.19 -14.75
C SER A 302 -11.21 4.96 -14.15
N ASN A 303 -11.20 5.09 -12.83
CA ASN A 303 -10.09 5.60 -12.04
C ASN A 303 -9.80 4.68 -10.83
N ALA A 304 -10.32 3.45 -10.85
CA ALA A 304 -10.09 2.47 -9.79
C ALA A 304 -8.74 1.79 -9.93
N GLN A 305 -8.08 1.48 -8.82
CA GLN A 305 -6.90 0.63 -8.76
C GLN A 305 -7.12 -0.49 -7.71
N PRO A 306 -6.74 -1.74 -8.02
CA PRO A 306 -6.24 -2.23 -9.30
C PRO A 306 -7.35 -2.26 -10.36
N TYR A 307 -6.96 -2.16 -11.62
CA TYR A 307 -7.89 -2.27 -12.73
C TYR A 307 -7.20 -3.00 -13.87
N TYR A 308 -7.76 -4.15 -14.24
CA TYR A 308 -7.17 -5.07 -15.19
C TYR A 308 -7.98 -5.13 -16.48
N VAL A 309 -7.26 -5.14 -17.61
CA VAL A 309 -7.85 -5.26 -18.94
C VAL A 309 -7.05 -6.29 -19.74
N GLN A 310 -7.74 -7.14 -20.51
CA GLN A 310 -7.11 -8.05 -21.44
C GLN A 310 -7.23 -7.48 -22.87
N LEU A 311 -6.08 -7.34 -23.54
CA LEU A 311 -6.00 -6.83 -24.91
C LEU A 311 -5.37 -7.87 -25.82
N ASP A 312 -5.73 -7.83 -27.10
CA ASP A 312 -5.01 -8.55 -28.15
C ASP A 312 -3.72 -7.80 -28.55
N ALA A 313 -2.95 -8.39 -29.46
CA ALA A 313 -1.72 -7.79 -29.96
C ALA A 313 -1.92 -6.47 -30.71
N ASP A 314 -3.12 -6.16 -31.14
CA ASP A 314 -3.49 -4.93 -31.84
C ASP A 314 -4.10 -3.87 -30.89
N GLY A 315 -4.28 -4.21 -29.58
CA GLY A 315 -4.80 -3.30 -28.57
C GLY A 315 -6.32 -3.32 -28.42
N ASN A 316 -7.03 -4.25 -29.03
CA ASN A 316 -8.47 -4.40 -28.83
C ASN A 316 -8.75 -5.25 -27.59
N LYS A 317 -9.86 -4.96 -26.92
CA LYS A 317 -10.27 -5.77 -25.77
C LYS A 317 -10.63 -7.19 -26.17
N ILE A 318 -10.01 -8.19 -25.54
CA ILE A 318 -10.36 -9.61 -25.68
C ILE A 318 -11.65 -9.91 -24.92
N VAL A 319 -11.82 -9.27 -23.75
CA VAL A 319 -13.00 -9.39 -22.88
C VAL A 319 -13.58 -8.00 -22.68
N GLU A 320 -14.88 -7.84 -22.92
CA GLU A 320 -15.57 -6.56 -22.74
C GLU A 320 -15.52 -6.05 -21.29
N THR A 321 -15.57 -6.99 -20.32
CA THR A 321 -15.53 -6.65 -18.91
C THR A 321 -14.09 -6.56 -18.40
N SER A 322 -13.77 -5.47 -17.75
CA SER A 322 -12.54 -5.33 -16.97
C SER A 322 -12.70 -6.00 -15.60
N TYR A 323 -11.57 -6.28 -14.93
CA TYR A 323 -11.55 -6.81 -13.57
C TYR A 323 -10.99 -5.77 -12.61
N ALA A 324 -11.60 -5.62 -11.46
CA ALA A 324 -11.15 -4.74 -10.39
C ALA A 324 -10.77 -5.57 -9.15
N TYR A 325 -10.64 -4.93 -7.98
CA TYR A 325 -10.32 -5.62 -6.75
C TYR A 325 -11.40 -6.66 -6.36
N ASP A 326 -11.03 -7.93 -6.44
CA ASP A 326 -11.78 -9.08 -5.91
C ASP A 326 -10.78 -10.22 -5.68
N GLU A 327 -10.62 -10.66 -4.43
CA GLU A 327 -9.65 -11.71 -4.05
C GLU A 327 -10.12 -13.14 -4.41
N ASP A 328 -11.25 -13.29 -5.10
CA ASP A 328 -11.78 -14.58 -5.54
C ASP A 328 -10.99 -15.12 -6.74
N ILE A 329 -10.14 -16.12 -6.48
CA ILE A 329 -9.26 -16.73 -7.46
C ILE A 329 -10.04 -17.42 -8.59
N GLU A 330 -11.16 -18.09 -8.27
CA GLU A 330 -11.96 -18.79 -9.29
C GLU A 330 -12.61 -17.80 -10.25
N LYS A 331 -13.11 -16.67 -9.75
CA LYS A 331 -13.64 -15.60 -10.61
C LYS A 331 -12.56 -14.99 -11.48
N PHE A 332 -11.36 -14.78 -10.90
CA PHE A 332 -10.24 -14.23 -11.64
C PHE A 332 -9.81 -15.16 -12.77
N LEU A 333 -9.65 -16.46 -12.50
CA LEU A 333 -9.30 -17.46 -13.52
C LEU A 333 -10.39 -17.61 -14.60
N LYS A 334 -11.68 -17.52 -14.23
CA LYS A 334 -12.77 -17.51 -15.21
C LYS A 334 -12.78 -16.27 -16.11
N TRP A 335 -12.29 -15.15 -15.59
CA TRP A 335 -12.17 -13.92 -16.35
C TRP A 335 -10.94 -13.96 -17.28
N LEU A 336 -9.82 -14.60 -16.88
CA LEU A 336 -8.67 -14.80 -17.75
C LEU A 336 -9.05 -15.75 -18.91
N LYS A 337 -8.73 -15.33 -20.15
CA LYS A 337 -9.12 -16.08 -21.37
C LYS A 337 -8.06 -17.07 -21.86
N TYR A 338 -6.78 -16.83 -21.51
CA TYR A 338 -5.65 -17.61 -22.01
C TYR A 338 -4.96 -18.45 -20.94
#